data_272f58c0fd9f593b6685ccffba084ae3
#
_entry.id   272f58c0fd9f593b6685ccffba084ae3
#
_cell.length_a   1.000
_cell.length_b   1.000
_cell.length_c   1.000
_cell.angle_alpha   90.00
_cell.angle_beta   90.00
_cell.angle_gamma   90.00
#
_symmetry.space_group_name_H-M   'P 1'
#
loop_
_entity.id
_entity.type
_entity.pdbx_description
1 polymer ?
#
loop_
_entity_poly.entity_id
_entity_poly.type
_entity_poly.pdbx_seq_one_letter_code
_entity_poly.pdbx_strand_id
1 'polypeptide(L)'
;MYHVYFHIDLNAFFANAEVLLNPDLKGKPIVISGATRRSVVSTASYEARAFGIHSAMPVSEAQKLCKDLIIIEGHYTWYRNLSERFMEIVRSYTTLVEQASVDECYADMTEAIKRFERPLDLAWSLQKQIYTELGLTCSIGVAPNMFLAKMASDMKKPNGITVLRIRDVKEKMWPLPIKDMRGIGNKTVPYMQEIGIRTIGDLANYKDITKLREILGKNTDDYIERANGINHRELETEWDAKSMGISETLLEDINEYEELAGLIRTLARTLSKRLKNASKVGSSIHIRICYYDFRNITRAMKLSTPIWRADEIYNAAIALFEDNWEEGEAVRLLGITVGDFADEGYISSQLNLFDEEAAFKAETKDIINDLNGMLGLKKAFVRASNLLKENSDEDS
;
A
#
# COMPACT_ATOMS: atom_id res chain seq x y z
N MET A 1 23.08 17.38 -16.04
CA MET A 1 22.16 16.94 -17.12
C MET A 1 20.76 17.26 -16.63
N TYR A 2 19.86 17.79 -17.47
CA TYR A 2 18.49 18.09 -17.01
C TYR A 2 17.66 16.83 -17.18
N HIS A 3 17.13 16.31 -16.06
CA HIS A 3 16.17 15.20 -16.11
C HIS A 3 14.78 15.68 -16.49
N VAL A 4 14.02 14.80 -17.13
CA VAL A 4 12.60 14.99 -17.43
C VAL A 4 11.82 13.82 -16.87
N TYR A 5 11.21 14.05 -15.72
CA TYR A 5 10.38 13.06 -15.06
C TYR A 5 8.92 13.21 -15.48
N PHE A 6 8.30 12.07 -15.75
CA PHE A 6 6.86 11.99 -15.89
C PHE A 6 6.31 11.34 -14.62
N HIS A 7 5.22 11.88 -14.13
CA HIS A 7 4.33 11.19 -13.18
C HIS A 7 3.04 10.88 -13.94
N ILE A 8 2.69 9.59 -14.03
CA ILE A 8 1.53 9.08 -14.75
C ILE A 8 0.58 8.47 -13.73
N ASP A 9 -0.70 8.84 -13.78
CA ASP A 9 -1.71 8.49 -12.77
C ASP A 9 -3.03 8.17 -13.49
N LEU A 10 -3.49 6.91 -13.37
CA LEU A 10 -4.74 6.44 -13.96
C LEU A 10 -5.93 7.09 -13.25
N ASN A 11 -6.80 7.72 -14.01
CA ASN A 11 -7.92 8.48 -13.44
C ASN A 11 -8.99 7.56 -12.86
N ALA A 12 -9.33 7.75 -11.56
CA ALA A 12 -10.35 6.96 -10.84
C ALA A 12 -10.24 5.45 -11.16
N PHE A 13 -9.02 4.89 -11.06
CA PHE A 13 -8.61 3.63 -11.66
C PHE A 13 -9.61 2.50 -11.46
N PHE A 14 -9.89 2.09 -10.22
CA PHE A 14 -10.79 0.97 -9.97
C PHE A 14 -12.20 1.23 -10.51
N ALA A 15 -12.71 2.45 -10.39
CA ALA A 15 -14.03 2.80 -10.91
C ALA A 15 -14.08 2.69 -12.44
N ASN A 16 -13.06 3.19 -13.14
CA ASN A 16 -12.96 3.08 -14.59
C ASN A 16 -12.69 1.63 -15.05
N ALA A 17 -11.96 0.84 -14.27
CA ALA A 17 -11.78 -0.59 -14.54
C ALA A 17 -13.11 -1.38 -14.47
N GLU A 18 -14.03 -1.00 -13.56
CA GLU A 18 -15.38 -1.57 -13.52
C GLU A 18 -16.24 -1.15 -14.73
N VAL A 19 -16.08 0.09 -15.19
CA VAL A 19 -16.75 0.56 -16.42
C VAL A 19 -16.30 -0.25 -17.64
N LEU A 20 -15.06 -0.74 -17.68
CA LEU A 20 -14.60 -1.63 -18.76
C LEU A 20 -15.26 -3.00 -18.71
N LEU A 21 -15.54 -3.52 -17.51
CA LEU A 21 -16.28 -4.79 -17.33
C LEU A 21 -17.78 -4.63 -17.60
N ASN A 22 -18.34 -3.49 -17.19
CA ASN A 22 -19.75 -3.19 -17.37
C ASN A 22 -19.94 -1.75 -17.89
N PRO A 23 -20.06 -1.57 -19.22
CA PRO A 23 -20.23 -0.23 -19.83
C PRO A 23 -21.47 0.54 -19.37
N ASP A 24 -22.49 -0.14 -18.83
CA ASP A 24 -23.69 0.52 -18.29
C ASP A 24 -23.42 1.37 -17.07
N LEU A 25 -22.25 1.22 -16.44
CA LEU A 25 -21.81 2.03 -15.30
C LEU A 25 -21.26 3.41 -15.72
N LYS A 26 -20.99 3.60 -17.01
CA LYS A 26 -20.41 4.85 -17.51
C LYS A 26 -21.30 6.04 -17.20
N GLY A 27 -20.71 7.08 -16.61
CA GLY A 27 -21.40 8.33 -16.26
C GLY A 27 -22.27 8.23 -14.99
N LYS A 28 -22.22 7.09 -14.28
CA LYS A 28 -22.95 6.91 -13.02
C LYS A 28 -22.06 7.16 -11.80
N PRO A 29 -22.63 7.63 -10.67
CA PRO A 29 -21.90 7.73 -9.42
C PRO A 29 -21.65 6.33 -8.86
N ILE A 30 -20.41 5.83 -8.98
CA ILE A 30 -20.01 4.52 -8.47
C ILE A 30 -18.88 4.65 -7.46
N VAL A 31 -18.86 3.76 -6.50
CA VAL A 31 -17.76 3.56 -5.57
C VAL A 31 -17.36 2.09 -5.50
N ILE A 32 -16.07 1.86 -5.37
CA ILE A 32 -15.53 0.53 -5.08
C ILE A 32 -15.34 0.42 -3.58
N SER A 33 -15.90 -0.64 -3.00
CA SER A 33 -15.84 -0.86 -1.55
C SER A 33 -15.96 -2.35 -1.25
N GLY A 34 -15.64 -2.75 -0.03
CA GLY A 34 -16.01 -4.07 0.49
C GLY A 34 -17.50 -4.16 0.80
N ALA A 35 -17.99 -5.39 1.00
CA ALA A 35 -19.41 -5.68 1.23
C ALA A 35 -19.88 -5.42 2.66
N THR A 36 -19.00 -5.03 3.59
CA THR A 36 -19.34 -4.95 5.02
C THR A 36 -19.83 -3.57 5.44
N ARG A 37 -20.61 -3.53 6.53
CA ARG A 37 -21.12 -2.28 7.12
C ARG A 37 -20.01 -1.30 7.55
N ARG A 38 -18.80 -1.82 7.86
CA ARG A 38 -17.62 -1.04 8.26
C ARG A 38 -16.70 -0.68 7.10
N SER A 39 -17.12 -1.02 5.88
CA SER A 39 -16.32 -0.75 4.70
C SER A 39 -16.22 0.74 4.39
N VAL A 40 -15.09 1.11 3.83
CA VAL A 40 -14.81 2.45 3.33
C VAL A 40 -14.71 2.43 1.82
N VAL A 41 -14.92 3.56 1.20
CA VAL A 41 -14.72 3.78 -0.23
C VAL A 41 -13.23 3.61 -0.55
N SER A 42 -12.90 2.62 -1.40
CA SER A 42 -11.54 2.46 -1.95
C SER A 42 -11.27 3.48 -3.04
N THR A 43 -12.21 3.60 -4.00
CA THR A 43 -12.15 4.57 -5.10
C THR A 43 -13.56 5.04 -5.43
N ALA A 44 -13.72 6.33 -5.77
CA ALA A 44 -14.95 6.94 -6.23
C ALA A 44 -14.79 7.42 -7.69
N SER A 45 -15.81 7.21 -8.53
CA SER A 45 -15.89 7.80 -9.86
C SER A 45 -15.95 9.33 -9.78
N TYR A 46 -15.65 10.03 -10.88
CA TYR A 46 -15.74 11.50 -10.89
C TYR A 46 -17.15 11.99 -10.64
N GLU A 47 -18.16 11.24 -11.10
CA GLU A 47 -19.58 11.51 -10.82
C GLU A 47 -19.88 11.40 -9.33
N ALA A 48 -19.35 10.40 -8.64
CA ALA A 48 -19.49 10.26 -7.18
C ALA A 48 -18.72 11.37 -6.44
N ARG A 49 -17.53 11.74 -6.91
CA ARG A 49 -16.74 12.86 -6.35
C ARG A 49 -17.44 14.20 -6.43
N ALA A 50 -18.29 14.41 -7.43
CA ALA A 50 -19.11 15.64 -7.55
C ALA A 50 -20.09 15.82 -6.36
N PHE A 51 -20.48 14.74 -5.67
CA PHE A 51 -21.25 14.77 -4.44
C PHE A 51 -20.39 14.90 -3.17
N GLY A 52 -19.07 15.10 -3.29
CA GLY A 52 -18.14 15.16 -2.17
C GLY A 52 -17.66 13.79 -1.67
N ILE A 53 -17.99 12.71 -2.36
CA ILE A 53 -17.56 11.35 -2.00
C ILE A 53 -16.07 11.16 -2.38
N HIS A 54 -15.29 10.60 -1.45
CA HIS A 54 -13.85 10.42 -1.65
C HIS A 54 -13.35 9.10 -1.02
N SER A 55 -12.14 8.68 -1.39
CA SER A 55 -11.49 7.51 -0.81
C SER A 55 -11.36 7.64 0.71
N ALA A 56 -11.44 6.52 1.41
CA ALA A 56 -11.49 6.38 2.86
C ALA A 56 -12.75 6.91 3.56
N MET A 57 -13.74 7.48 2.83
CA MET A 57 -15.05 7.84 3.39
C MET A 57 -15.83 6.56 3.75
N PRO A 58 -16.48 6.48 4.92
CA PRO A 58 -17.40 5.38 5.23
C PRO A 58 -18.50 5.25 4.18
N VAL A 59 -18.82 4.04 3.73
CA VAL A 59 -19.85 3.81 2.71
C VAL A 59 -21.21 4.34 3.17
N SER A 60 -21.54 4.21 4.45
CA SER A 60 -22.77 4.73 5.04
C SER A 60 -22.91 6.26 4.96
N GLU A 61 -21.78 6.98 4.96
CA GLU A 61 -21.73 8.43 4.75
C GLU A 61 -21.87 8.76 3.27
N ALA A 62 -21.15 8.05 2.40
CA ALA A 62 -21.25 8.22 0.96
C ALA A 62 -22.68 8.02 0.44
N GLN A 63 -23.43 7.03 0.96
CA GLN A 63 -24.84 6.80 0.62
C GLN A 63 -25.76 7.93 1.04
N LYS A 64 -25.45 8.66 2.12
CA LYS A 64 -26.22 9.84 2.52
C LYS A 64 -26.04 11.02 1.57
N LEU A 65 -24.83 11.15 0.98
CA LEU A 65 -24.51 12.21 0.03
C LEU A 65 -25.09 11.96 -1.37
N CYS A 66 -25.20 10.71 -1.80
CA CYS A 66 -25.74 10.35 -3.10
C CYS A 66 -26.69 9.14 -2.97
N LYS A 67 -28.00 9.37 -3.17
CA LYS A 67 -29.02 8.31 -3.05
C LYS A 67 -28.93 7.27 -4.16
N ASP A 68 -28.47 7.67 -5.35
CA ASP A 68 -28.32 6.80 -6.51
C ASP A 68 -26.90 6.20 -6.60
N LEU A 69 -26.15 6.22 -5.50
CA LEU A 69 -24.79 5.70 -5.44
C LEU A 69 -24.78 4.19 -5.68
N ILE A 70 -24.01 3.75 -6.67
CA ILE A 70 -23.80 2.34 -6.96
C ILE A 70 -22.53 1.88 -6.24
N ILE A 71 -22.68 0.89 -5.36
CA ILE A 71 -21.58 0.29 -4.62
C ILE A 71 -21.20 -1.01 -5.31
N ILE A 72 -19.93 -1.16 -5.64
CA ILE A 72 -19.40 -2.33 -6.35
C ILE A 72 -18.33 -2.96 -5.48
N GLU A 73 -18.41 -4.26 -5.29
CA GLU A 73 -17.32 -5.05 -4.71
C GLU A 73 -16.19 -5.18 -5.74
N GLY A 74 -14.95 -4.86 -5.31
CA GLY A 74 -13.83 -4.71 -6.24
C GLY A 74 -13.33 -6.03 -6.83
N HIS A 75 -13.07 -6.06 -8.13
CA HIS A 75 -12.43 -7.18 -8.84
C HIS A 75 -10.90 -7.02 -8.84
N TYR A 76 -10.25 -7.17 -7.67
CA TYR A 76 -8.83 -6.85 -7.47
C TYR A 76 -7.85 -7.62 -8.37
N THR A 77 -8.17 -8.84 -8.79
CA THR A 77 -7.36 -9.58 -9.76
C THR A 77 -7.37 -8.89 -11.13
N TRP A 78 -8.52 -8.38 -11.55
CA TRP A 78 -8.65 -7.60 -12.78
C TRP A 78 -7.86 -6.28 -12.71
N TYR A 79 -7.96 -5.57 -11.59
CA TYR A 79 -7.18 -4.35 -11.39
C TYR A 79 -5.68 -4.59 -11.44
N ARG A 80 -5.21 -5.69 -10.86
CA ARG A 80 -3.79 -6.08 -10.93
C ARG A 80 -3.35 -6.31 -12.38
N ASN A 81 -4.10 -7.06 -13.17
CA ASN A 81 -3.79 -7.32 -14.56
C ASN A 81 -3.72 -6.01 -15.39
N LEU A 82 -4.65 -5.08 -15.16
CA LEU A 82 -4.62 -3.77 -15.80
C LEU A 82 -3.42 -2.93 -15.36
N SER A 83 -3.08 -2.97 -14.08
CA SER A 83 -1.91 -2.30 -13.52
C SER A 83 -0.60 -2.83 -14.13
N GLU A 84 -0.45 -4.14 -14.23
CA GLU A 84 0.72 -4.78 -14.85
C GLU A 84 0.87 -4.35 -16.32
N ARG A 85 -0.19 -4.40 -17.11
CA ARG A 85 -0.19 -3.93 -18.50
C ARG A 85 0.09 -2.44 -18.61
N PHE A 86 -0.45 -1.62 -17.69
CA PHE A 86 -0.12 -0.20 -17.62
C PHE A 86 1.38 0.03 -17.41
N MET A 87 2.00 -0.69 -16.46
CA MET A 87 3.43 -0.59 -16.22
C MET A 87 4.26 -1.09 -17.41
N GLU A 88 3.81 -2.12 -18.12
CA GLU A 88 4.45 -2.60 -19.36
C GLU A 88 4.45 -1.53 -20.45
N ILE A 89 3.33 -0.83 -20.66
CA ILE A 89 3.27 0.29 -21.60
C ILE A 89 4.28 1.37 -21.23
N VAL A 90 4.34 1.78 -19.98
CA VAL A 90 5.30 2.81 -19.54
C VAL A 90 6.75 2.33 -19.72
N ARG A 91 7.04 1.07 -19.36
CA ARG A 91 8.37 0.46 -19.51
C ARG A 91 8.81 0.30 -20.97
N SER A 92 7.89 0.32 -21.95
CA SER A 92 8.25 0.32 -23.37
C SER A 92 8.93 1.62 -23.82
N TYR A 93 8.78 2.70 -23.07
CA TYR A 93 9.42 3.99 -23.34
C TYR A 93 10.76 4.17 -22.61
N THR A 94 10.85 3.66 -21.37
CA THR A 94 12.05 3.74 -20.53
C THR A 94 12.08 2.60 -19.51
N THR A 95 13.27 2.10 -19.18
CA THR A 95 13.44 1.13 -18.10
C THR A 95 13.50 1.78 -16.72
N LEU A 96 13.69 3.10 -16.67
CA LEU A 96 13.78 3.87 -15.43
C LEU A 96 12.38 4.25 -14.95
N VAL A 97 11.68 3.27 -14.36
CA VAL A 97 10.30 3.41 -13.85
C VAL A 97 10.23 3.00 -12.40
N GLU A 98 9.73 3.89 -11.55
CA GLU A 98 9.35 3.61 -10.17
C GLU A 98 7.84 3.48 -10.08
N GLN A 99 7.34 2.30 -9.76
CA GLN A 99 5.93 2.07 -9.48
C GLN A 99 5.59 2.58 -8.08
N ALA A 100 4.84 3.66 -7.99
CA ALA A 100 4.46 4.27 -6.71
C ALA A 100 3.21 3.61 -6.09
N SER A 101 2.29 3.12 -6.94
CA SER A 101 1.09 2.37 -6.53
C SER A 101 0.63 1.44 -7.66
N VAL A 102 -0.58 0.89 -7.55
CA VAL A 102 -1.19 0.08 -8.62
C VAL A 102 -1.64 0.93 -9.82
N ASP A 103 -1.81 2.24 -9.65
CA ASP A 103 -2.37 3.17 -10.63
C ASP A 103 -1.46 4.36 -10.94
N GLU A 104 -0.30 4.48 -10.28
CA GLU A 104 0.63 5.58 -10.53
C GLU A 104 2.10 5.14 -10.56
N CYS A 105 2.86 5.80 -11.41
CA CYS A 105 4.30 5.62 -11.50
C CYS A 105 5.04 6.91 -11.84
N TYR A 106 6.32 6.93 -11.49
CA TYR A 106 7.29 7.88 -11.99
C TYR A 106 8.14 7.22 -13.05
N ALA A 107 8.50 7.98 -14.07
CA ALA A 107 9.38 7.52 -15.13
C ALA A 107 10.38 8.63 -15.53
N ASP A 108 11.66 8.29 -15.58
CA ASP A 108 12.65 9.18 -16.19
C ASP A 108 12.58 9.04 -17.71
N MET A 109 12.03 10.04 -18.35
CA MET A 109 11.83 10.10 -19.81
C MET A 109 12.92 10.90 -20.53
N THR A 110 14.03 11.22 -19.86
CA THR A 110 15.10 12.08 -20.40
C THR A 110 15.64 11.56 -21.73
N GLU A 111 15.85 10.26 -21.87
CA GLU A 111 16.30 9.69 -23.14
C GLU A 111 15.15 9.49 -24.13
N ALA A 112 13.97 9.13 -23.65
CA ALA A 112 12.80 8.89 -24.51
C ALA A 112 12.36 10.16 -25.26
N ILE A 113 12.40 11.32 -24.61
CA ILE A 113 11.99 12.59 -25.23
C ILE A 113 12.88 13.00 -26.41
N LYS A 114 14.11 12.50 -26.52
CA LYS A 114 15.00 12.81 -27.66
C LYS A 114 14.46 12.30 -29.01
N ARG A 115 13.49 11.37 -28.98
CA ARG A 115 12.81 10.84 -30.16
C ARG A 115 11.60 11.67 -30.60
N PHE A 116 11.28 12.74 -29.86
CA PHE A 116 10.12 13.60 -30.06
C PHE A 116 10.57 15.05 -30.16
N GLU A 117 9.84 15.87 -30.88
CA GLU A 117 10.15 17.30 -31.00
C GLU A 117 9.97 18.03 -29.66
N ARG A 118 8.98 17.62 -28.87
CA ARG A 118 8.68 18.22 -27.59
C ARG A 118 8.31 17.15 -26.55
N PRO A 119 8.61 17.36 -25.24
CA PRO A 119 8.17 16.45 -24.17
C PRO A 119 6.66 16.22 -24.14
N LEU A 120 5.87 17.21 -24.52
CA LEU A 120 4.41 17.08 -24.61
C LEU A 120 3.96 16.08 -25.65
N ASP A 121 4.68 15.94 -26.77
CA ASP A 121 4.32 15.00 -27.84
C ASP A 121 4.49 13.55 -27.36
N LEU A 122 5.55 13.29 -26.58
CA LEU A 122 5.73 12.01 -25.91
C LEU A 122 4.61 11.75 -24.89
N ALA A 123 4.30 12.73 -24.05
CA ALA A 123 3.25 12.58 -23.04
C ALA A 123 1.88 12.30 -23.68
N TRP A 124 1.59 12.98 -24.76
CA TRP A 124 0.35 12.77 -25.53
C TRP A 124 0.30 11.39 -26.20
N SER A 125 1.41 10.95 -26.78
CA SER A 125 1.55 9.62 -27.38
C SER A 125 1.33 8.52 -26.35
N LEU A 126 1.96 8.64 -25.17
CA LEU A 126 1.81 7.69 -24.06
C LEU A 126 0.36 7.66 -23.53
N GLN A 127 -0.25 8.82 -23.30
CA GLN A 127 -1.64 8.92 -22.86
C GLN A 127 -2.60 8.26 -23.84
N LYS A 128 -2.38 8.50 -25.15
CA LYS A 128 -3.17 7.89 -26.22
C LYS A 128 -2.98 6.38 -26.27
N GLN A 129 -1.75 5.89 -26.10
CA GLN A 129 -1.47 4.46 -26.11
C GLN A 129 -2.16 3.76 -24.93
N ILE A 130 -2.06 4.31 -23.71
CA ILE A 130 -2.74 3.78 -22.53
C ILE A 130 -4.25 3.68 -22.79
N TYR A 131 -4.85 4.74 -23.35
CA TYR A 131 -6.28 4.73 -23.67
C TYR A 131 -6.62 3.69 -24.76
N THR A 132 -5.82 3.61 -25.82
CA THR A 132 -6.10 2.69 -26.94
C THR A 132 -5.96 1.23 -26.54
N GLU A 133 -4.97 0.89 -25.73
CA GLU A 133 -4.69 -0.50 -25.35
C GLU A 133 -5.45 -0.97 -24.11
N LEU A 134 -5.73 -0.06 -23.16
CA LEU A 134 -6.36 -0.42 -21.88
C LEU A 134 -7.79 0.11 -21.74
N GLY A 135 -8.21 1.08 -22.55
CA GLY A 135 -9.47 1.79 -22.37
C GLY A 135 -9.48 2.75 -21.15
N LEU A 136 -8.35 2.94 -20.49
CA LEU A 136 -8.21 3.76 -19.30
C LEU A 136 -7.67 5.15 -19.63
N THR A 137 -8.16 6.16 -18.93
CA THR A 137 -7.61 7.52 -19.02
C THR A 137 -6.58 7.75 -17.93
N CYS A 138 -5.57 8.59 -18.20
CA CYS A 138 -4.58 8.98 -17.20
C CYS A 138 -4.29 10.47 -17.24
N SER A 139 -3.78 11.01 -16.14
CA SER A 139 -3.21 12.37 -16.05
C SER A 139 -1.69 12.28 -15.96
N ILE A 140 -0.99 13.17 -16.69
CA ILE A 140 0.47 13.14 -16.77
C ILE A 140 1.03 14.49 -16.34
N GLY A 141 1.93 14.46 -15.36
CA GLY A 141 2.76 15.60 -14.97
C GLY A 141 4.17 15.46 -15.53
N VAL A 142 4.67 16.52 -16.14
CA VAL A 142 6.02 16.59 -16.75
C VAL A 142 6.83 17.64 -16.01
N ALA A 143 7.96 17.29 -15.41
CA ALA A 143 8.75 18.20 -14.60
C ALA A 143 10.23 17.77 -14.49
N PRO A 144 11.13 18.66 -14.02
CA PRO A 144 12.54 18.36 -13.85
C PRO A 144 12.86 17.49 -12.59
N ASN A 145 11.91 17.24 -11.72
CA ASN A 145 12.03 16.34 -10.57
C ASN A 145 10.68 15.67 -10.26
N MET A 146 10.72 14.61 -9.45
CA MET A 146 9.58 13.77 -9.13
C MET A 146 8.49 14.51 -8.34
N PHE A 147 8.88 15.40 -7.41
CA PHE A 147 7.90 16.18 -6.64
C PHE A 147 7.06 17.09 -7.54
N LEU A 148 7.71 17.86 -8.41
CA LEU A 148 7.02 18.72 -9.36
C LEU A 148 6.21 17.93 -10.38
N ALA A 149 6.68 16.75 -10.81
CA ALA A 149 5.93 15.87 -11.72
C ALA A 149 4.61 15.41 -11.08
N LYS A 150 4.65 15.02 -9.78
CA LYS A 150 3.42 14.67 -9.03
C LYS A 150 2.49 15.86 -8.89
N MET A 151 3.00 17.01 -8.47
CA MET A 151 2.19 18.24 -8.37
C MET A 151 1.53 18.58 -9.72
N ALA A 152 2.27 18.48 -10.81
CA ALA A 152 1.78 18.77 -12.15
C ALA A 152 0.66 17.83 -12.58
N SER A 153 0.76 16.52 -12.31
CA SER A 153 -0.27 15.55 -12.69
C SER A 153 -1.60 15.80 -12.00
N ASP A 154 -1.58 16.36 -10.78
CA ASP A 154 -2.79 16.65 -10.00
C ASP A 154 -3.46 17.99 -10.43
N MET A 155 -2.74 18.93 -11.04
CA MET A 155 -3.26 20.26 -11.41
C MET A 155 -4.41 20.24 -12.42
N LYS A 156 -4.46 19.23 -13.29
CA LYS A 156 -5.47 19.12 -14.38
C LYS A 156 -6.06 17.72 -14.46
N LYS A 157 -6.58 17.20 -13.34
CA LYS A 157 -7.35 15.95 -13.34
C LYS A 157 -8.81 16.22 -13.68
N PRO A 158 -9.50 15.34 -14.40
CA PRO A 158 -8.97 14.13 -15.07
C PRO A 158 -8.36 14.41 -16.44
N ASN A 159 -7.58 13.44 -16.94
CA ASN A 159 -7.09 13.34 -18.31
C ASN A 159 -6.22 14.52 -18.81
N GLY A 160 -5.62 15.27 -17.87
CA GLY A 160 -4.78 16.42 -18.20
C GLY A 160 -3.31 16.06 -18.38
N ILE A 161 -2.62 16.80 -19.22
CA ILE A 161 -1.15 16.81 -19.31
C ILE A 161 -0.69 18.19 -18.86
N THR A 162 0.19 18.23 -17.85
CA THR A 162 0.70 19.49 -17.28
C THR A 162 2.21 19.48 -17.26
N VAL A 163 2.82 20.54 -17.79
CA VAL A 163 4.26 20.80 -17.65
C VAL A 163 4.48 21.81 -16.53
N LEU A 164 5.29 21.44 -15.53
CA LEU A 164 5.66 22.32 -14.43
C LEU A 164 7.19 22.43 -14.35
N ARG A 165 7.74 23.54 -14.86
CA ARG A 165 9.17 23.85 -14.82
C ARG A 165 9.48 24.61 -13.54
N ILE A 166 10.73 24.63 -13.09
CA ILE A 166 11.16 25.42 -11.92
C ILE A 166 10.76 26.90 -12.06
N ARG A 167 10.94 27.49 -13.25
CA ARG A 167 10.53 28.88 -13.50
C ARG A 167 9.03 29.15 -13.38
N ASP A 168 8.21 28.09 -13.53
CA ASP A 168 6.74 28.16 -13.49
C ASP A 168 6.22 28.03 -12.05
N VAL A 169 7.06 27.64 -11.07
CA VAL A 169 6.67 27.34 -9.68
C VAL A 169 5.98 28.53 -9.02
N LYS A 170 6.56 29.72 -9.13
CA LYS A 170 6.00 30.95 -8.51
C LYS A 170 4.62 31.29 -9.08
N GLU A 171 4.42 31.10 -10.38
CA GLU A 171 3.17 31.45 -11.05
C GLU A 171 2.08 30.38 -10.89
N LYS A 172 2.47 29.08 -11.00
CA LYS A 172 1.49 27.99 -11.07
C LYS A 172 1.31 27.21 -9.78
N MET A 173 2.37 27.09 -8.95
CA MET A 173 2.32 26.26 -7.74
C MET A 173 2.13 27.10 -6.47
N TRP A 174 2.78 28.25 -6.35
CA TRP A 174 2.67 29.10 -5.14
C TRP A 174 1.24 29.58 -4.84
N PRO A 175 0.36 29.88 -5.82
CA PRO A 175 -1.02 30.26 -5.52
C PRO A 175 -1.90 29.11 -5.00
N LEU A 176 -1.45 27.85 -5.14
CA LEU A 176 -2.24 26.71 -4.68
C LEU A 176 -2.38 26.70 -3.16
N PRO A 177 -3.53 26.29 -2.63
CA PRO A 177 -3.73 26.12 -1.19
C PRO A 177 -2.68 25.17 -0.60
N ILE A 178 -2.25 25.44 0.63
CA ILE A 178 -1.25 24.60 1.32
C ILE A 178 -1.64 23.13 1.44
N LYS A 179 -2.95 22.83 1.54
CA LYS A 179 -3.49 21.48 1.57
C LYS A 179 -3.21 20.67 0.30
N ASP A 180 -2.98 21.35 -0.82
CA ASP A 180 -2.70 20.72 -2.11
C ASP A 180 -1.21 20.38 -2.27
N MET A 181 -0.37 20.81 -1.34
CA MET A 181 1.03 20.42 -1.32
C MET A 181 1.20 18.97 -0.84
N ARG A 182 1.77 18.14 -1.69
CA ARG A 182 2.01 16.74 -1.36
C ARG A 182 2.80 16.59 -0.04
N GLY A 183 2.24 15.79 0.88
CA GLY A 183 2.80 15.53 2.19
C GLY A 183 2.22 16.39 3.31
N ILE A 184 1.47 17.46 2.99
CA ILE A 184 0.74 18.28 3.97
C ILE A 184 -0.73 17.82 3.96
N GLY A 185 -1.08 17.01 4.96
CA GLY A 185 -2.43 16.45 5.09
C GLY A 185 -3.35 17.30 5.96
N ASN A 186 -4.62 16.92 5.99
CA ASN A 186 -5.69 17.61 6.73
C ASN A 186 -5.37 17.84 8.23
N LYS A 187 -4.55 16.99 8.84
CA LYS A 187 -4.11 17.16 10.24
C LYS A 187 -3.11 18.28 10.42
N THR A 188 -2.25 18.55 9.42
CA THR A 188 -1.19 19.56 9.48
C THR A 188 -1.68 20.94 9.03
N VAL A 189 -2.66 20.97 8.11
CA VAL A 189 -3.20 22.23 7.54
C VAL A 189 -3.66 23.23 8.59
N PRO A 190 -4.43 22.88 9.64
CA PRO A 190 -4.85 23.86 10.65
C PRO A 190 -3.67 24.56 11.34
N TYR A 191 -2.63 23.81 11.73
CA TYR A 191 -1.44 24.37 12.37
C TYR A 191 -0.66 25.32 11.45
N MET A 192 -0.59 24.98 10.14
CA MET A 192 0.02 25.86 9.15
C MET A 192 -0.76 27.17 9.01
N GLN A 193 -2.08 27.11 9.02
CA GLN A 193 -2.95 28.28 8.91
C GLN A 193 -2.88 29.19 10.15
N GLU A 194 -2.71 28.62 11.34
CA GLU A 194 -2.53 29.38 12.60
C GLU A 194 -1.28 30.27 12.55
N ILE A 195 -0.22 29.84 11.88
CA ILE A 195 0.99 30.63 11.68
C ILE A 195 0.97 31.47 10.40
N GLY A 196 -0.19 31.57 9.73
CA GLY A 196 -0.40 32.42 8.56
C GLY A 196 -0.05 31.80 7.22
N ILE A 197 0.30 30.50 7.16
CA ILE A 197 0.61 29.79 5.91
C ILE A 197 -0.68 29.19 5.34
N ARG A 198 -1.19 29.77 4.26
CA ARG A 198 -2.42 29.35 3.57
C ARG A 198 -2.13 28.78 2.19
N THR A 199 -1.06 29.20 1.56
CA THR A 199 -0.63 28.80 0.21
C THR A 199 0.74 28.16 0.24
N ILE A 200 1.12 27.49 -0.84
CA ILE A 200 2.47 26.95 -1.03
C ILE A 200 3.50 28.09 -1.08
N GLY A 201 3.10 29.24 -1.67
CA GLY A 201 3.94 30.44 -1.70
C GLY A 201 4.21 31.04 -0.32
N ASP A 202 3.24 30.98 0.60
CA ASP A 202 3.45 31.42 1.98
C ASP A 202 4.52 30.56 2.67
N LEU A 203 4.45 29.24 2.47
CA LEU A 203 5.45 28.30 2.99
C LEU A 203 6.84 28.58 2.41
N ALA A 204 6.94 28.77 1.09
CA ALA A 204 8.19 29.03 0.39
C ALA A 204 8.91 30.29 0.90
N ASN A 205 8.16 31.28 1.40
CA ASN A 205 8.66 32.58 1.86
C ASN A 205 8.64 32.75 3.39
N TYR A 206 8.22 31.71 4.13
CA TYR A 206 8.09 31.79 5.58
C TYR A 206 9.46 31.96 6.26
N LYS A 207 9.52 32.87 7.23
CA LYS A 207 10.82 33.30 7.84
C LYS A 207 11.12 32.65 9.18
N ASP A 208 10.07 32.36 9.96
CA ASP A 208 10.25 31.78 11.30
C ASP A 208 10.37 30.26 11.21
N ILE A 209 11.57 29.80 10.90
CA ILE A 209 11.89 28.39 10.73
C ILE A 209 11.66 27.60 12.03
N THR A 210 11.80 28.24 13.19
CA THR A 210 11.62 27.62 14.50
C THR A 210 10.15 27.14 14.65
N LYS A 211 9.20 28.06 14.43
CA LYS A 211 7.77 27.72 14.47
C LYS A 211 7.39 26.68 13.43
N LEU A 212 7.96 26.76 12.23
CA LEU A 212 7.69 25.79 11.17
C LEU A 212 8.21 24.40 11.56
N ARG A 213 9.36 24.33 12.24
CA ARG A 213 9.95 23.06 12.70
C ARG A 213 9.16 22.41 13.83
N GLU A 214 8.45 23.17 14.64
CA GLU A 214 7.50 22.62 15.63
C GLU A 214 6.34 21.87 14.95
N ILE A 215 5.92 22.31 13.76
CA ILE A 215 4.81 21.69 13.01
C ILE A 215 5.28 20.54 12.11
N LEU A 216 6.35 20.74 11.34
CA LEU A 216 6.82 19.81 10.31
C LEU A 216 7.97 18.90 10.77
N GLY A 217 8.54 19.16 11.96
CA GLY A 217 9.61 18.37 12.54
C GLY A 217 10.88 18.40 11.69
N LYS A 218 11.55 17.27 11.62
CA LYS A 218 12.81 17.09 10.88
C LYS A 218 12.71 17.31 9.36
N ASN A 219 11.51 17.26 8.80
CA ASN A 219 11.30 17.40 7.36
C ASN A 219 11.09 18.86 6.91
N THR A 220 11.24 19.83 7.82
CA THR A 220 10.97 21.25 7.55
C THR A 220 11.74 21.79 6.35
N ASP A 221 13.04 21.55 6.30
CA ASP A 221 13.91 22.05 5.24
C ASP A 221 13.53 21.46 3.88
N ASP A 222 13.22 20.15 3.83
CA ASP A 222 12.72 19.47 2.62
C ASP A 222 11.37 20.05 2.12
N TYR A 223 10.46 20.40 3.02
CA TYR A 223 9.22 21.07 2.62
C TYR A 223 9.44 22.48 2.05
N ILE A 224 10.36 23.24 2.61
CA ILE A 224 10.72 24.59 2.08
C ILE A 224 11.37 24.45 0.70
N GLU A 225 12.28 23.51 0.53
CA GLU A 225 12.92 23.22 -0.77
C GLU A 225 11.89 22.83 -1.81
N ARG A 226 11.00 21.90 -1.49
CA ARG A 226 9.90 21.47 -2.37
C ARG A 226 8.95 22.61 -2.73
N ALA A 227 8.61 23.49 -1.79
CA ALA A 227 7.80 24.68 -2.06
C ALA A 227 8.49 25.64 -3.05
N ASN A 228 9.82 25.62 -3.11
CA ASN A 228 10.65 26.34 -4.08
C ASN A 228 10.93 25.53 -5.37
N GLY A 229 10.34 24.34 -5.51
CA GLY A 229 10.51 23.49 -6.69
C GLY A 229 11.77 22.63 -6.69
N ILE A 230 12.47 22.56 -5.55
CA ILE A 230 13.68 21.76 -5.37
C ILE A 230 13.31 20.42 -4.75
N ASN A 231 13.81 19.34 -5.33
CA ASN A 231 13.67 18.00 -4.76
C ASN A 231 14.84 17.14 -5.23
N HIS A 232 15.51 16.50 -4.29
CA HIS A 232 16.73 15.72 -4.52
C HIS A 232 16.47 14.21 -4.52
N ARG A 233 15.20 13.80 -4.39
CA ARG A 233 14.85 12.38 -4.42
C ARG A 233 15.17 11.78 -5.79
N GLU A 234 15.94 10.72 -5.78
CA GLU A 234 16.21 9.90 -6.95
C GLU A 234 15.11 8.85 -7.16
N LEU A 235 15.01 8.36 -8.39
CA LEU A 235 14.03 7.34 -8.78
C LEU A 235 14.52 5.97 -8.33
N GLU A 236 13.68 5.23 -7.61
CA GLU A 236 13.96 3.88 -7.14
C GLU A 236 13.30 2.86 -8.07
N THR A 237 14.11 2.19 -8.90
CA THR A 237 13.61 1.17 -9.84
C THR A 237 13.40 -0.19 -9.20
N GLU A 238 14.09 -0.45 -8.09
CA GLU A 238 13.98 -1.67 -7.30
C GLU A 238 13.45 -1.34 -5.91
N TRP A 239 12.41 -2.04 -5.51
CA TRP A 239 11.82 -1.86 -4.20
C TRP A 239 11.91 -3.16 -3.40
N ASP A 240 12.64 -3.12 -2.31
CA ASP A 240 12.71 -4.23 -1.36
C ASP A 240 11.84 -3.95 -0.13
N ALA A 241 10.84 -4.80 0.07
CA ALA A 241 9.94 -4.68 1.21
C ALA A 241 10.69 -4.88 2.53
N LYS A 242 10.60 -3.93 3.45
CA LYS A 242 11.22 -4.03 4.78
C LYS A 242 10.36 -4.79 5.79
N SER A 243 9.07 -4.91 5.53
CA SER A 243 8.10 -5.62 6.35
C SER A 243 6.90 -6.06 5.54
N MET A 244 6.19 -7.07 6.01
CA MET A 244 4.94 -7.57 5.45
C MET A 244 3.93 -7.74 6.57
N GLY A 245 2.75 -7.14 6.42
CA GLY A 245 1.69 -7.21 7.41
C GLY A 245 0.33 -7.53 6.82
N ILE A 246 -0.55 -7.96 7.69
CA ILE A 246 -1.96 -8.18 7.43
C ILE A 246 -2.77 -7.72 8.62
N SER A 247 -3.90 -7.06 8.37
CA SER A 247 -4.83 -6.67 9.42
C SER A 247 -6.26 -6.87 8.95
N GLU A 248 -7.14 -7.14 9.89
CA GLU A 248 -8.57 -7.32 9.63
C GLU A 248 -9.38 -6.46 10.57
N THR A 249 -10.31 -5.68 10.00
CA THR A 249 -11.35 -4.98 10.76
C THR A 249 -12.53 -5.90 10.90
N LEU A 250 -12.87 -6.24 12.14
CA LEU A 250 -13.95 -7.16 12.48
C LEU A 250 -15.31 -6.56 12.10
N LEU A 251 -16.27 -7.42 11.78
CA LEU A 251 -17.66 -7.01 11.48
C LEU A 251 -18.34 -6.38 12.70
N GLU A 252 -18.09 -6.97 13.86
CA GLU A 252 -18.50 -6.49 15.19
C GLU A 252 -17.28 -6.46 16.10
N ASP A 253 -17.36 -5.70 17.19
CA ASP A 253 -16.27 -5.65 18.17
C ASP A 253 -16.32 -6.92 19.01
N ILE A 254 -15.19 -7.59 19.20
CA ILE A 254 -15.06 -8.89 19.88
C ILE A 254 -14.23 -8.69 21.13
N ASN A 255 -14.70 -9.28 22.26
CA ASN A 255 -14.00 -9.29 23.54
C ASN A 255 -13.73 -10.71 24.07
N GLU A 256 -14.03 -11.73 23.29
CA GLU A 256 -13.79 -13.13 23.64
C GLU A 256 -12.39 -13.56 23.19
N TYR A 257 -11.56 -14.01 24.16
CA TYR A 257 -10.17 -14.40 23.89
C TYR A 257 -10.04 -15.46 22.80
N GLU A 258 -10.85 -16.51 22.85
CA GLU A 258 -10.77 -17.64 21.92
C GLU A 258 -11.06 -17.21 20.46
N GLU A 259 -11.98 -16.28 20.25
CA GLU A 259 -12.28 -15.73 18.93
C GLU A 259 -11.13 -14.87 18.40
N LEU A 260 -10.56 -14.02 19.26
CA LEU A 260 -9.41 -13.16 18.91
C LEU A 260 -8.16 -14.01 18.65
N ALA A 261 -7.90 -15.04 19.44
CA ALA A 261 -6.81 -15.99 19.20
C ALA A 261 -7.02 -16.78 17.89
N GLY A 262 -8.24 -17.16 17.57
CA GLY A 262 -8.64 -17.78 16.30
C GLY A 262 -8.35 -16.86 15.10
N LEU A 263 -8.65 -15.57 15.23
CA LEU A 263 -8.33 -14.56 14.22
C LEU A 263 -6.82 -14.41 14.04
N ILE A 264 -6.05 -14.28 15.12
CA ILE A 264 -4.57 -14.20 15.08
C ILE A 264 -4.00 -15.41 14.33
N ARG A 265 -4.54 -16.61 14.58
CA ARG A 265 -4.13 -17.84 13.87
C ARG A 265 -4.40 -17.76 12.36
N THR A 266 -5.54 -17.21 11.97
CA THR A 266 -5.92 -17.05 10.57
C THR A 266 -5.02 -16.02 9.87
N LEU A 267 -4.75 -14.89 10.53
CA LEU A 267 -3.84 -13.87 10.03
C LEU A 267 -2.41 -14.42 9.89
N ALA A 268 -1.93 -15.19 10.88
CA ALA A 268 -0.62 -15.83 10.85
C ALA A 268 -0.46 -16.79 9.66
N ARG A 269 -1.48 -17.61 9.36
CA ARG A 269 -1.49 -18.51 8.19
C ARG A 269 -1.43 -17.75 6.88
N THR A 270 -2.18 -16.67 6.77
CA THR A 270 -2.22 -15.84 5.56
C THR A 270 -0.89 -15.11 5.36
N LEU A 271 -0.32 -14.57 6.43
CA LEU A 271 0.98 -13.87 6.40
C LEU A 271 2.12 -14.85 6.05
N SER A 272 2.12 -16.05 6.63
CA SER A 272 3.08 -17.12 6.32
C SER A 272 3.10 -17.46 4.83
N LYS A 273 1.93 -17.64 4.19
CA LYS A 273 1.85 -17.88 2.74
C LYS A 273 2.43 -16.74 1.92
N ARG A 274 2.20 -15.49 2.33
CA ARG A 274 2.74 -14.31 1.64
C ARG A 274 4.26 -14.22 1.78
N LEU A 275 4.81 -14.50 2.98
CA LEU A 275 6.24 -14.52 3.23
C LEU A 275 6.92 -15.63 2.41
N LYS A 276 6.35 -16.85 2.41
CA LYS A 276 6.83 -17.98 1.59
C LYS A 276 6.89 -17.61 0.11
N ASN A 277 5.82 -17.02 -0.43
CA ASN A 277 5.77 -16.62 -1.85
C ASN A 277 6.78 -15.52 -2.21
N ALA A 278 7.16 -14.70 -1.24
CA ALA A 278 8.15 -13.64 -1.41
C ALA A 278 9.58 -14.10 -1.06
N SER A 279 9.77 -15.36 -0.62
CA SER A 279 11.05 -15.91 -0.12
C SER A 279 11.68 -15.01 0.95
N LYS A 280 10.84 -14.48 1.87
CA LYS A 280 11.28 -13.59 2.96
C LYS A 280 11.06 -14.23 4.32
N VAL A 281 12.02 -13.96 5.21
CA VAL A 281 11.96 -14.29 6.63
C VAL A 281 12.21 -13.03 7.44
N GLY A 282 11.61 -12.91 8.62
CA GLY A 282 11.75 -11.69 9.40
C GLY A 282 12.17 -11.92 10.84
N SER A 283 12.97 -11.01 11.38
CA SER A 283 13.52 -11.04 12.74
C SER A 283 12.77 -10.14 13.71
N SER A 284 11.66 -9.53 13.30
CA SER A 284 10.76 -8.79 14.20
C SER A 284 9.31 -9.14 13.91
N ILE A 285 8.51 -9.15 14.97
CA ILE A 285 7.06 -9.28 14.86
C ILE A 285 6.38 -8.12 15.57
N HIS A 286 5.29 -7.65 15.00
CA HIS A 286 4.48 -6.58 15.55
C HIS A 286 3.03 -7.03 15.61
N ILE A 287 2.34 -6.70 16.68
CA ILE A 287 0.89 -6.78 16.77
C ILE A 287 0.30 -5.37 16.80
N ARG A 288 -0.81 -5.19 16.13
CA ARG A 288 -1.64 -3.99 16.19
C ARG A 288 -3.01 -4.36 16.72
N ILE A 289 -3.44 -3.71 17.78
CA ILE A 289 -4.77 -3.83 18.38
C ILE A 289 -5.46 -2.47 18.28
N CYS A 290 -6.62 -2.42 17.63
CA CYS A 290 -7.49 -1.26 17.66
C CYS A 290 -8.75 -1.63 18.45
N TYR A 291 -9.02 -0.92 19.50
CA TYR A 291 -10.19 -1.12 20.34
C TYR A 291 -11.44 -0.47 19.75
N TYR A 292 -12.60 -0.75 20.33
CA TYR A 292 -13.91 -0.26 19.90
C TYR A 292 -14.00 1.29 19.84
N ASP A 293 -13.26 1.98 20.70
CA ASP A 293 -13.16 3.43 20.81
C ASP A 293 -12.14 4.07 19.88
N PHE A 294 -11.56 3.28 18.95
CA PHE A 294 -10.47 3.64 18.03
C PHE A 294 -9.12 3.89 18.70
N ARG A 295 -8.95 3.59 19.97
CA ARG A 295 -7.64 3.55 20.61
C ARG A 295 -6.80 2.48 19.92
N ASN A 296 -5.63 2.86 19.41
CA ASN A 296 -4.72 1.96 18.72
C ASN A 296 -3.46 1.76 19.54
N ILE A 297 -3.08 0.52 19.71
CA ILE A 297 -1.77 0.15 20.25
C ILE A 297 -1.01 -0.71 19.24
N THR A 298 0.29 -0.52 19.20
CA THR A 298 1.21 -1.36 18.43
C THR A 298 2.32 -1.80 19.39
N ARG A 299 2.63 -3.09 19.39
CA ARG A 299 3.72 -3.67 20.17
C ARG A 299 4.59 -4.51 19.26
N ALA A 300 5.88 -4.52 19.53
CA ALA A 300 6.86 -5.20 18.73
C ALA A 300 7.81 -6.01 19.61
N MET A 301 8.27 -7.12 19.05
CA MET A 301 9.30 -7.96 19.67
C MET A 301 10.35 -8.32 18.61
N LYS A 302 11.63 -8.21 18.97
CA LYS A 302 12.72 -8.80 18.19
C LYS A 302 12.83 -10.29 18.50
N LEU A 303 13.09 -11.07 17.46
CA LEU A 303 13.19 -12.51 17.53
C LEU A 303 14.67 -12.92 17.43
N SER A 304 15.05 -13.91 18.21
CA SER A 304 16.40 -14.48 18.17
C SER A 304 16.66 -15.27 16.86
N THR A 305 15.60 -15.86 16.31
CA THR A 305 15.63 -16.62 15.06
C THR A 305 14.61 -16.01 14.10
N PRO A 306 14.96 -15.74 12.84
CA PRO A 306 14.00 -15.27 11.84
C PRO A 306 12.88 -16.28 11.61
N ILE A 307 11.65 -15.79 11.43
CA ILE A 307 10.44 -16.60 11.28
C ILE A 307 9.73 -16.34 9.95
N TRP A 308 9.02 -17.34 9.47
CA TRP A 308 8.09 -17.25 8.34
C TRP A 308 6.92 -18.24 8.45
N ARG A 309 7.04 -19.28 9.28
CA ARG A 309 6.03 -20.32 9.42
C ARG A 309 4.84 -19.83 10.24
N ALA A 310 3.67 -20.36 9.90
CA ALA A 310 2.42 -19.93 10.51
C ALA A 310 2.34 -20.16 12.04
N ASP A 311 2.91 -21.27 12.51
CA ASP A 311 2.99 -21.60 13.94
C ASP A 311 3.95 -20.68 14.70
N GLU A 312 5.11 -20.37 14.13
CA GLU A 312 6.08 -19.44 14.70
C GLU A 312 5.49 -18.02 14.80
N ILE A 313 4.85 -17.55 13.72
CA ILE A 313 4.18 -16.24 13.68
C ILE A 313 3.04 -16.20 14.70
N TYR A 314 2.23 -17.26 14.76
CA TYR A 314 1.13 -17.34 15.73
C TYR A 314 1.64 -17.30 17.17
N ASN A 315 2.63 -18.11 17.52
CA ASN A 315 3.16 -18.17 18.88
C ASN A 315 3.76 -16.84 19.34
N ALA A 316 4.49 -16.16 18.44
CA ALA A 316 5.05 -14.86 18.77
C ALA A 316 3.96 -13.75 18.84
N ALA A 317 2.97 -13.79 17.94
CA ALA A 317 1.89 -12.81 17.92
C ALA A 317 0.93 -12.98 19.12
N ILE A 318 0.61 -14.23 19.51
CA ILE A 318 -0.30 -14.48 20.63
C ILE A 318 0.35 -14.06 21.96
N ALA A 319 1.65 -14.28 22.14
CA ALA A 319 2.37 -13.80 23.32
C ALA A 319 2.31 -12.27 23.44
N LEU A 320 2.55 -11.55 22.33
CA LEU A 320 2.40 -10.08 22.30
C LEU A 320 0.96 -9.64 22.56
N PHE A 321 -0.03 -10.41 22.09
CA PHE A 321 -1.44 -10.12 22.33
C PHE A 321 -1.78 -10.28 23.83
N GLU A 322 -1.44 -11.40 24.45
CA GLU A 322 -1.70 -11.70 25.85
C GLU A 322 -1.06 -10.70 26.81
N ASP A 323 0.17 -10.28 26.51
CA ASP A 323 0.90 -9.28 27.30
C ASP A 323 0.30 -7.86 27.21
N ASN A 324 -0.52 -7.56 26.20
CA ASN A 324 -0.89 -6.18 25.89
C ASN A 324 -2.39 -5.95 25.63
N TRP A 325 -3.18 -7.00 25.48
CA TRP A 325 -4.63 -6.87 25.39
C TRP A 325 -5.21 -6.69 26.81
N GLU A 326 -6.06 -5.71 26.98
CA GLU A 326 -6.82 -5.51 28.19
C GLU A 326 -7.99 -6.50 28.21
N GLU A 327 -7.93 -7.50 29.08
CA GLU A 327 -8.91 -8.60 29.14
C GLU A 327 -10.35 -8.08 29.24
N GLY A 328 -11.22 -8.57 28.36
CA GLY A 328 -12.61 -8.15 28.26
C GLY A 328 -12.84 -6.85 27.48
N GLU A 329 -11.80 -6.11 27.09
CA GLU A 329 -11.94 -4.94 26.20
C GLU A 329 -12.20 -5.39 24.76
N ALA A 330 -13.25 -4.79 24.17
CA ALA A 330 -13.67 -5.13 22.82
C ALA A 330 -12.70 -4.62 21.75
N VAL A 331 -12.26 -5.52 20.89
CA VAL A 331 -11.33 -5.28 19.80
C VAL A 331 -12.09 -5.09 18.49
N ARG A 332 -11.76 -4.03 17.79
CA ARG A 332 -12.30 -3.65 16.46
C ARG A 332 -11.44 -4.14 15.30
N LEU A 333 -10.11 -4.14 15.48
CA LEU A 333 -9.16 -4.56 14.45
C LEU A 333 -7.96 -5.24 15.09
N LEU A 334 -7.53 -6.34 14.49
CA LEU A 334 -6.25 -6.97 14.76
C LEU A 334 -5.36 -6.99 13.52
N GLY A 335 -4.06 -6.83 13.73
CA GLY A 335 -3.07 -6.93 12.67
C GLY A 335 -1.76 -7.53 13.17
N ILE A 336 -1.09 -8.26 12.27
CA ILE A 336 0.23 -8.83 12.49
C ILE A 336 1.16 -8.35 11.39
N THR A 337 2.38 -7.98 11.74
CA THR A 337 3.43 -7.60 10.79
C THR A 337 4.72 -8.30 11.15
N VAL A 338 5.37 -8.90 10.16
CA VAL A 338 6.73 -9.44 10.26
C VAL A 338 7.65 -8.48 9.52
N GLY A 339 8.75 -8.11 10.14
CA GLY A 339 9.70 -7.12 9.63
C GLY A 339 11.15 -7.52 9.85
N ASP A 340 12.05 -6.57 9.56
CA ASP A 340 13.50 -6.80 9.59
C ASP A 340 13.88 -8.03 8.76
N PHE A 341 13.53 -7.97 7.45
CA PHE A 341 13.69 -9.08 6.53
C PHE A 341 15.15 -9.41 6.25
N ALA A 342 15.42 -10.72 6.16
CA ALA A 342 16.59 -11.30 5.52
C ALA A 342 16.14 -12.24 4.40
N ASP A 343 17.03 -12.50 3.44
CA ASP A 343 16.78 -13.50 2.43
C ASP A 343 16.92 -14.91 3.04
N GLU A 344 16.06 -15.84 2.62
CA GLU A 344 15.97 -17.20 3.19
C GLU A 344 17.34 -17.95 3.15
N GLY A 345 18.19 -17.66 2.16
CA GLY A 345 19.55 -18.18 2.06
C GLY A 345 20.51 -17.75 3.19
N TYR A 346 20.16 -16.70 3.95
CA TYR A 346 20.98 -16.24 5.07
C TYR A 346 20.84 -17.14 6.32
N ILE A 347 19.75 -17.91 6.41
CA ILE A 347 19.47 -18.79 7.54
C ILE A 347 20.31 -20.09 7.47
N SER A 348 20.61 -20.57 6.27
CA SER A 348 21.37 -21.81 6.08
C SER A 348 22.83 -21.72 6.57
N SER A 349 23.35 -20.52 6.82
CA SER A 349 24.73 -20.30 7.27
C SER A 349 24.90 -20.20 8.79
N GLN A 350 23.80 -20.15 9.55
CA GLN A 350 23.85 -19.94 11.01
C GLN A 350 23.11 -21.01 11.83
N LEU A 351 22.83 -22.18 11.23
CA LEU A 351 22.34 -23.34 11.99
C LEU A 351 23.44 -23.80 12.95
N ASN A 352 23.21 -23.59 14.23
CA ASN A 352 24.05 -24.18 15.28
C ASN A 352 24.04 -25.70 15.13
N LEU A 353 25.18 -26.33 15.37
CA LEU A 353 25.43 -27.79 15.29
C LEU A 353 24.44 -28.64 16.10
N PHE A 354 23.59 -28.01 16.94
CA PHE A 354 22.59 -28.65 17.80
C PHE A 354 21.16 -28.60 17.25
N ASP A 355 20.92 -27.91 16.12
CA ASP A 355 19.56 -27.71 15.54
C ASP A 355 19.27 -28.61 14.33
N GLU A 356 20.20 -29.50 13.92
CA GLU A 356 20.02 -30.38 12.75
C GLU A 356 18.76 -31.26 12.87
N GLU A 357 18.42 -31.72 14.07
CA GLU A 357 17.25 -32.59 14.29
C GLU A 357 15.92 -31.81 14.19
N ALA A 358 15.90 -30.54 14.62
CA ALA A 358 14.75 -29.67 14.51
C ALA A 358 14.52 -29.19 13.06
N ALA A 359 15.61 -28.85 12.36
CA ALA A 359 15.60 -28.48 10.95
C ALA A 359 15.11 -29.65 10.06
N PHE A 360 15.64 -30.85 10.26
CA PHE A 360 15.23 -32.06 9.53
C PHE A 360 13.75 -32.42 9.82
N LYS A 361 13.28 -32.24 11.07
CA LYS A 361 11.87 -32.43 11.44
C LYS A 361 10.96 -31.43 10.77
N ALA A 362 11.39 -30.19 10.60
CA ALA A 362 10.62 -29.13 9.96
C ALA A 362 10.53 -29.36 8.43
N GLU A 363 11.65 -29.59 7.76
CA GLU A 363 11.74 -29.84 6.33
C GLU A 363 10.91 -31.06 5.88
N THR A 364 10.96 -32.15 6.66
CA THR A 364 10.14 -33.35 6.40
C THR A 364 8.63 -33.08 6.54
N LYS A 365 8.22 -32.21 7.46
CA LYS A 365 6.82 -31.82 7.65
C LYS A 365 6.30 -30.99 6.47
N ASP A 366 7.13 -30.11 5.94
CA ASP A 366 6.76 -29.28 4.77
C ASP A 366 6.65 -30.12 3.51
N ILE A 367 7.59 -31.05 3.27
CA ILE A 367 7.52 -32.02 2.16
C ILE A 367 6.23 -32.87 2.25
N ILE A 368 5.89 -33.35 3.43
CA ILE A 368 4.65 -34.14 3.64
C ILE A 368 3.41 -33.30 3.35
N ASN A 369 3.39 -32.04 3.78
CA ASN A 369 2.26 -31.15 3.52
C ASN A 369 2.13 -30.81 2.03
N ASP A 370 3.23 -30.55 1.34
CA ASP A 370 3.24 -30.29 -0.11
C ASP A 370 2.78 -31.51 -0.90
N LEU A 371 3.25 -32.73 -0.55
CA LEU A 371 2.79 -33.98 -1.16
C LEU A 371 1.29 -34.25 -0.93
N ASN A 372 0.79 -34.03 0.29
CA ASN A 372 -0.64 -34.15 0.59
C ASN A 372 -1.46 -33.10 -0.17
N GLY A 373 -0.94 -31.88 -0.31
CA GLY A 373 -1.56 -30.80 -1.08
C GLY A 373 -1.63 -31.09 -2.57
N MET A 374 -0.58 -31.63 -3.18
CA MET A 374 -0.54 -32.03 -4.60
C MET A 374 -1.54 -33.15 -4.93
N LEU A 375 -1.79 -34.03 -3.99
CA LEU A 375 -2.71 -35.15 -4.17
C LEU A 375 -4.15 -34.83 -3.75
N GLY A 376 -4.44 -33.64 -3.22
CA GLY A 376 -5.76 -33.24 -2.73
C GLY A 376 -6.24 -34.04 -1.51
N LEU A 377 -5.33 -34.70 -0.78
CA LEU A 377 -5.63 -35.62 0.31
C LEU A 377 -5.19 -35.02 1.65
N LYS A 378 -6.05 -35.07 2.66
CA LYS A 378 -5.78 -34.45 3.97
C LYS A 378 -4.69 -35.17 4.82
N LYS A 379 -4.44 -36.45 4.60
CA LYS A 379 -3.48 -37.29 5.38
C LYS A 379 -2.97 -38.53 4.63
N ALA A 380 -2.62 -38.43 3.33
CA ALA A 380 -2.08 -39.57 2.59
C ALA A 380 -0.66 -39.95 3.03
N PHE A 381 0.12 -38.92 3.37
CA PHE A 381 1.48 -39.09 3.89
C PHE A 381 1.55 -38.58 5.32
N VAL A 382 2.11 -39.39 6.23
CA VAL A 382 2.39 -39.06 7.63
C VAL A 382 3.79 -39.54 7.99
N ARG A 383 4.41 -38.91 8.98
CA ARG A 383 5.69 -39.40 9.49
C ARG A 383 5.53 -40.77 10.16
N ALA A 384 6.48 -41.67 9.91
CA ALA A 384 6.53 -42.97 10.58
C ALA A 384 6.54 -42.86 12.11
N SER A 385 7.16 -41.81 12.68
CA SER A 385 7.15 -41.53 14.13
C SER A 385 5.77 -41.21 14.70
N ASN A 386 4.81 -40.75 13.87
CA ASN A 386 3.44 -40.51 14.32
C ASN A 386 2.61 -41.80 14.32
N LEU A 387 2.90 -42.74 13.43
CA LEU A 387 2.28 -44.08 13.41
C LEU A 387 2.67 -44.93 14.62
N LEU A 388 3.89 -44.74 15.12
CA LEU A 388 4.38 -45.46 16.33
C LEU A 388 3.74 -44.93 17.64
N LYS A 389 3.29 -43.70 17.69
CA LYS A 389 2.58 -43.13 18.84
C LYS A 389 1.11 -43.54 18.90
N GLU A 390 0.43 -43.64 17.75
CA GLU A 390 -0.96 -44.10 17.70
C GLU A 390 -1.10 -45.58 18.14
N ASN A 391 -0.07 -46.41 17.90
CA ASN A 391 -0.05 -47.82 18.34
C ASN A 391 0.35 -48.02 19.83
N SER A 392 0.86 -47.00 20.53
CA SER A 392 1.21 -47.08 21.97
C SER A 392 0.07 -46.64 22.89
N ASP A 393 -0.96 -45.97 22.34
CA ASP A 393 -2.13 -45.54 23.12
C ASP A 393 -3.31 -46.54 23.03
N GLU A 394 -3.23 -47.59 22.20
CA GLU A 394 -4.21 -48.69 22.11
C GLU A 394 -3.89 -49.86 23.04
N ASP A 395 -2.71 -49.90 23.66
CA ASP A 395 -2.27 -50.97 24.60
C ASP A 395 -2.15 -50.50 26.07
N SER A 396 -2.90 -49.44 26.49
CA SER A 396 -2.92 -48.96 27.85
C SER A 396 -4.32 -49.01 28.45
#